data_bc00049f36ebe486c724fea392c13ecd
#
_entry.id   bc00049f36ebe486c724fea392c13ecd
#
_cell.length_a   1.000
_cell.length_b   1.000
_cell.length_c   1.000
_cell.angle_alpha   90.00
_cell.angle_beta   90.00
_cell.angle_gamma   90.00
#
_symmetry.space_group_name_H-M   'P 1'
#
loop_
_entity.id
_entity.type
_entity.pdbx_description
1 polymer ?
#
loop_
_entity_poly.entity_id
_entity_poly.type
_entity_poly.pdbx_seq_one_letter_code
_entity_poly.pdbx_strand_id
1 'polypeptide(L)'
;MSTNTVPAPDDEGPTEWIGDLEVRRVSGDIQEHADLSTRSKARKQALDILFEADLIGTDPLEVLAARPGVFTNPVRPFAADLVRGVAATQVGLDSVLTDCLSEGWTLARMPRVDRILARLGAFEILHTDTPNPAVISEAIELSEEFSTDDSAPFLNGLLGAVITHGPARVEDQPSDDAASLTCPAPDGGSEQPPITVDDVGS
;
A
#
# COMPACT_ATOMS: atom_id res chain seq x y z
N MET A 1 -16.77 -49.63 0.68
CA MET A 1 -15.47 -50.00 0.09
C MET A 1 -14.98 -48.78 -0.68
N SER A 2 -14.20 -47.94 -0.01
CA SER A 2 -13.61 -46.74 -0.62
C SER A 2 -12.23 -47.11 -1.09
N THR A 3 -12.03 -47.09 -2.39
CA THR A 3 -10.73 -47.31 -3.03
C THR A 3 -9.91 -46.03 -2.91
N ASN A 4 -8.92 -46.09 -2.06
CA ASN A 4 -7.87 -45.07 -1.94
C ASN A 4 -6.95 -45.24 -3.16
N THR A 5 -7.12 -44.41 -4.19
CA THR A 5 -6.24 -44.37 -5.36
C THR A 5 -5.00 -43.56 -4.98
N VAL A 6 -3.89 -44.25 -4.80
CA VAL A 6 -2.56 -43.63 -4.68
C VAL A 6 -2.22 -43.05 -6.06
N PRO A 7 -1.83 -41.78 -6.18
CA PRO A 7 -1.39 -41.21 -7.46
C PRO A 7 -0.07 -41.85 -7.90
N ALA A 8 0.07 -42.00 -9.21
CA ALA A 8 1.20 -42.65 -9.88
C ALA A 8 2.51 -41.87 -9.71
N PRO A 9 3.69 -42.52 -9.70
CA PRO A 9 4.98 -41.92 -9.38
C PRO A 9 5.73 -41.34 -10.61
N ASP A 10 5.08 -40.52 -11.44
CA ASP A 10 5.67 -40.07 -12.72
C ASP A 10 5.99 -38.56 -12.78
N ASP A 11 6.03 -37.86 -11.65
CA ASP A 11 6.51 -36.46 -11.59
C ASP A 11 7.75 -36.35 -10.68
N GLU A 12 8.82 -37.07 -11.06
CA GLU A 12 10.08 -37.03 -10.38
C GLU A 12 10.91 -35.84 -10.85
N GLY A 13 10.75 -34.69 -10.18
CA GLY A 13 11.66 -33.57 -10.32
C GLY A 13 13.11 -33.94 -9.93
N PRO A 14 14.14 -33.20 -10.41
CA PRO A 14 15.54 -33.52 -10.16
C PRO A 14 15.85 -33.56 -8.66
N THR A 15 16.47 -34.67 -8.23
CA THR A 15 16.94 -34.87 -6.88
C THR A 15 18.34 -34.26 -6.74
N GLU A 16 18.57 -33.44 -5.72
CA GLU A 16 19.84 -32.81 -5.41
C GLU A 16 20.36 -33.33 -4.07
N TRP A 17 21.67 -33.61 -3.96
CA TRP A 17 22.29 -34.09 -2.72
C TRP A 17 22.99 -32.93 -2.02
N ILE A 18 22.63 -32.68 -0.75
CA ILE A 18 23.32 -31.72 0.11
C ILE A 18 23.95 -32.49 1.28
N GLY A 19 25.23 -32.84 1.16
CA GLY A 19 25.90 -33.75 2.09
C GLY A 19 25.31 -35.15 1.99
N ASP A 20 24.88 -35.73 3.10
CA ASP A 20 24.25 -37.05 3.18
C ASP A 20 22.71 -37.01 3.08
N LEU A 21 22.14 -35.83 2.78
CA LEU A 21 20.69 -35.62 2.66
C LEU A 21 20.26 -35.55 1.19
N GLU A 22 19.34 -36.44 0.84
CA GLU A 22 18.64 -36.42 -0.45
C GLU A 22 17.50 -35.38 -0.38
N VAL A 23 17.62 -34.31 -1.16
CA VAL A 23 16.60 -33.25 -1.22
C VAL A 23 15.89 -33.30 -2.57
N ARG A 24 14.60 -33.57 -2.54
CA ARG A 24 13.75 -33.56 -3.74
C ARG A 24 13.08 -32.21 -3.86
N ARG A 25 13.25 -31.55 -5.01
CA ARG A 25 12.51 -30.32 -5.32
C ARG A 25 11.06 -30.68 -5.67
N VAL A 26 10.13 -30.39 -4.77
CA VAL A 26 8.70 -30.54 -5.02
C VAL A 26 8.24 -29.36 -5.88
N SER A 27 7.97 -29.62 -7.15
CA SER A 27 7.47 -28.64 -8.11
C SER A 27 5.95 -28.55 -7.95
N GLY A 28 5.46 -27.52 -7.33
CA GLY A 28 4.00 -27.33 -7.20
C GLY A 28 3.64 -25.96 -6.61
N ASP A 29 4.15 -25.64 -5.43
CA ASP A 29 3.69 -24.46 -4.69
C ASP A 29 4.75 -23.34 -4.55
N ILE A 30 5.93 -23.50 -5.19
CA ILE A 30 7.06 -22.58 -4.98
C ILE A 30 6.77 -21.20 -5.59
N GLN A 31 5.95 -21.11 -6.63
CA GLN A 31 5.68 -19.86 -7.32
C GLN A 31 4.77 -18.95 -6.48
N GLU A 32 3.69 -19.49 -5.91
CA GLU A 32 2.80 -18.71 -5.04
C GLU A 32 3.50 -18.28 -3.73
N HIS A 33 4.25 -19.19 -3.10
CA HIS A 33 5.02 -18.88 -1.90
C HIS A 33 6.22 -17.96 -2.19
N ALA A 34 6.83 -18.03 -3.38
CA ALA A 34 7.89 -17.12 -3.78
C ALA A 34 7.36 -15.69 -3.98
N ASP A 35 6.18 -15.52 -4.55
CA ASP A 35 5.54 -14.23 -4.76
C ASP A 35 5.08 -13.61 -3.43
N LEU A 36 4.48 -14.40 -2.55
CA LEU A 36 4.14 -13.98 -1.18
C LEU A 36 5.39 -13.57 -0.41
N SER A 37 6.45 -14.40 -0.43
CA SER A 37 7.75 -14.06 0.18
C SER A 37 8.37 -12.79 -0.41
N THR A 38 8.14 -12.49 -1.68
CA THR A 38 8.64 -11.26 -2.32
C THR A 38 7.86 -10.03 -1.86
N ARG A 39 6.54 -10.14 -1.71
CA ARG A 39 5.68 -9.06 -1.20
C ARG A 39 5.92 -8.81 0.29
N SER A 40 6.08 -9.85 1.11
CA SER A 40 6.43 -9.74 2.53
C SER A 40 7.76 -9.00 2.71
N LYS A 41 8.80 -9.36 1.93
CA LYS A 41 10.08 -8.65 1.92
C LYS A 41 9.95 -7.19 1.47
N ALA A 42 9.04 -6.89 0.56
CA ALA A 42 8.78 -5.52 0.12
C ALA A 42 8.06 -4.71 1.19
N ARG A 43 7.10 -5.28 1.93
CA ARG A 43 6.44 -4.63 3.08
C ARG A 43 7.42 -4.31 4.20
N LYS A 44 8.29 -5.28 4.54
CA LYS A 44 9.39 -5.03 5.49
C LYS A 44 10.27 -3.87 5.05
N GLN A 45 10.65 -3.82 3.78
CA GLN A 45 11.45 -2.73 3.23
C GLN A 45 10.71 -1.38 3.25
N ALA A 46 9.40 -1.36 3.01
CA ALA A 46 8.57 -0.17 3.15
C ALA A 46 8.48 0.29 4.60
N LEU A 47 8.30 -0.65 5.54
CA LEU A 47 8.33 -0.37 6.99
C LEU A 47 9.66 0.29 7.38
N ASP A 48 10.80 -0.26 6.96
CA ASP A 48 12.14 0.28 7.25
C ASP A 48 12.28 1.73 6.77
N ILE A 49 11.83 2.03 5.55
CA ILE A 49 11.92 3.38 4.95
C ILE A 49 11.04 4.37 5.71
N LEU A 50 9.78 4.00 5.97
CA LEU A 50 8.84 4.86 6.69
C LEU A 50 9.26 5.07 8.15
N PHE A 51 9.82 4.03 8.79
CA PHE A 51 10.34 4.13 10.15
C PHE A 51 11.55 5.06 10.23
N GLU A 52 12.50 4.95 9.30
CA GLU A 52 13.64 5.85 9.21
C GLU A 52 13.18 7.29 9.04
N ALA A 53 12.26 7.54 8.10
CA ALA A 53 11.73 8.88 7.84
C ALA A 53 11.05 9.48 9.09
N ASP A 54 10.21 8.70 9.78
CA ASP A 54 9.52 9.12 11.01
C ASP A 54 10.52 9.33 12.19
N LEU A 55 11.61 8.53 12.23
CA LEU A 55 12.63 8.63 13.28
C LEU A 55 13.45 9.93 13.16
N ILE A 56 13.87 10.27 11.95
CA ILE A 56 14.72 11.45 11.69
C ILE A 56 13.91 12.71 11.35
N GLY A 57 12.58 12.58 11.20
CA GLY A 57 11.66 13.70 10.92
C GLY A 57 11.81 14.27 9.51
N THR A 58 12.07 13.41 8.51
CA THR A 58 12.20 13.80 7.10
C THR A 58 11.08 13.21 6.24
N ASP A 59 10.98 13.68 4.99
CA ASP A 59 10.00 13.14 4.03
C ASP A 59 10.37 11.68 3.66
N PRO A 60 9.43 10.72 3.75
CA PRO A 60 9.65 9.36 3.30
C PRO A 60 10.15 9.24 1.85
N LEU A 61 9.79 10.18 0.98
CA LEU A 61 10.23 10.19 -0.41
C LEU A 61 11.71 10.56 -0.54
N GLU A 62 12.25 11.39 0.36
CA GLU A 62 13.68 11.69 0.41
C GLU A 62 14.48 10.46 0.85
N VAL A 63 14.01 9.74 1.87
CA VAL A 63 14.64 8.49 2.32
C VAL A 63 14.58 7.43 1.21
N LEU A 64 13.44 7.31 0.53
CA LEU A 64 13.28 6.39 -0.61
C LEU A 64 14.26 6.73 -1.74
N ALA A 65 14.43 8.02 -2.07
CA ALA A 65 15.31 8.47 -3.14
C ALA A 65 16.80 8.28 -2.80
N ALA A 66 17.17 8.37 -1.52
CA ALA A 66 18.55 8.17 -1.07
C ALA A 66 19.01 6.70 -1.08
N ARG A 67 18.09 5.74 -1.03
CA ARG A 67 18.37 4.29 -0.93
C ARG A 67 19.26 3.71 -2.04
N PRO A 68 19.10 4.02 -3.33
CA PRO A 68 19.91 3.42 -4.38
C PRO A 68 21.42 3.68 -4.27
N GLY A 69 21.83 4.75 -3.56
CA GLY A 69 23.24 5.12 -3.38
C GLY A 69 23.90 4.55 -2.13
N VAL A 70 23.13 4.07 -1.15
CA VAL A 70 23.63 3.72 0.20
C VAL A 70 23.59 2.23 0.46
N PHE A 71 22.66 1.49 -0.16
CA PHE A 71 22.44 0.08 0.15
C PHE A 71 22.75 -0.82 -1.04
N THR A 72 23.37 -1.97 -0.76
CA THR A 72 23.65 -3.02 -1.75
C THR A 72 22.38 -3.72 -2.27
N ASN A 73 21.24 -3.50 -1.62
CA ASN A 73 19.98 -4.16 -1.96
C ASN A 73 19.00 -3.12 -2.54
N PRO A 74 18.64 -3.21 -3.83
CA PRO A 74 17.74 -2.26 -4.47
C PRO A 74 16.35 -2.29 -3.83
N VAL A 75 15.67 -1.13 -3.80
CA VAL A 75 14.30 -1.05 -3.34
C VAL A 75 13.38 -1.79 -4.30
N ARG A 76 12.56 -2.70 -3.77
CA ARG A 76 11.57 -3.42 -4.58
C ARG A 76 10.49 -2.45 -5.08
N PRO A 77 10.01 -2.62 -6.33
CA PRO A 77 8.96 -1.76 -6.87
C PRO A 77 7.74 -1.65 -5.93
N PHE A 78 7.24 -2.76 -5.44
CA PHE A 78 6.10 -2.77 -4.52
C PHE A 78 6.38 -2.03 -3.20
N ALA A 79 7.61 -2.10 -2.66
CA ALA A 79 7.98 -1.31 -1.49
C ALA A 79 7.96 0.19 -1.78
N ALA A 80 8.48 0.58 -2.94
CA ALA A 80 8.47 1.98 -3.37
C ALA A 80 7.04 2.51 -3.58
N ASP A 81 6.15 1.69 -4.12
CA ASP A 81 4.74 2.04 -4.33
C ASP A 81 4.01 2.21 -2.99
N LEU A 82 4.24 1.32 -2.02
CA LEU A 82 3.72 1.44 -0.67
C LEU A 82 4.18 2.74 0.02
N VAL A 83 5.49 3.04 -0.04
CA VAL A 83 6.03 4.27 0.57
C VAL A 83 5.43 5.52 -0.07
N ARG A 84 5.36 5.59 -1.41
CA ARG A 84 4.76 6.71 -2.13
C ARG A 84 3.28 6.86 -1.80
N GLY A 85 2.55 5.74 -1.78
CA GLY A 85 1.13 5.73 -1.50
C GLY A 85 0.82 6.23 -0.09
N VAL A 86 1.51 5.70 0.92
CA VAL A 86 1.36 6.14 2.31
C VAL A 86 1.72 7.62 2.46
N ALA A 87 2.84 8.07 1.87
CA ALA A 87 3.25 9.48 1.94
C ALA A 87 2.21 10.42 1.31
N ALA A 88 1.67 10.04 0.14
CA ALA A 88 0.68 10.85 -0.57
C ALA A 88 -0.68 10.92 0.14
N THR A 89 -1.07 9.89 0.88
CA THR A 89 -2.40 9.77 1.50
C THR A 89 -2.39 9.84 3.03
N GLN A 90 -1.25 10.14 3.65
CA GLN A 90 -1.04 10.05 5.10
C GLN A 90 -2.13 10.75 5.93
N VAL A 91 -2.53 11.98 5.55
CA VAL A 91 -3.54 12.75 6.28
C VAL A 91 -4.90 12.03 6.25
N GLY A 92 -5.29 11.49 5.10
CA GLY A 92 -6.53 10.72 4.95
C GLY A 92 -6.47 9.41 5.74
N LEU A 93 -5.34 8.69 5.67
CA LEU A 93 -5.12 7.46 6.44
C LEU A 93 -5.20 7.73 7.95
N ASP A 94 -4.55 8.78 8.43
CA ASP A 94 -4.57 9.15 9.84
C ASP A 94 -5.99 9.50 10.33
N SER A 95 -6.81 10.14 9.49
CA SER A 95 -8.22 10.40 9.79
C SER A 95 -9.00 9.09 9.93
N VAL A 96 -8.94 8.21 8.93
CA VAL A 96 -9.64 6.90 8.96
C VAL A 96 -9.19 6.06 10.15
N LEU A 97 -7.90 5.98 10.41
CA LEU A 97 -7.37 5.24 11.54
C LEU A 97 -7.86 5.83 12.88
N THR A 98 -7.91 7.16 13.00
CA THR A 98 -8.41 7.83 14.21
C THR A 98 -9.88 7.51 14.47
N ASP A 99 -10.70 7.49 13.42
CA ASP A 99 -12.13 7.16 13.52
C ASP A 99 -12.36 5.68 13.89
N CYS A 100 -11.40 4.80 13.56
CA CYS A 100 -11.44 3.38 13.88
C CYS A 100 -10.82 3.04 15.25
N LEU A 101 -10.11 3.96 15.89
CA LEU A 101 -9.51 3.73 17.21
C LEU A 101 -10.59 3.70 18.31
N SER A 102 -10.38 2.84 19.30
CA SER A 102 -11.22 2.82 20.51
C SER A 102 -11.07 4.10 21.32
N GLU A 103 -12.12 4.46 22.07
CA GLU A 103 -12.13 5.64 22.93
C GLU A 103 -10.89 5.71 23.84
N GLY A 104 -10.26 6.86 23.91
CA GLY A 104 -9.06 7.10 24.73
C GLY A 104 -7.74 6.70 24.03
N TRP A 105 -7.77 6.09 22.86
CA TRP A 105 -6.59 5.81 22.04
C TRP A 105 -6.36 6.89 21.00
N THR A 106 -5.09 7.19 20.73
CA THR A 106 -4.70 8.14 19.68
C THR A 106 -3.47 7.60 18.91
N LEU A 107 -3.33 7.97 17.64
CA LEU A 107 -2.17 7.60 16.83
C LEU A 107 -0.84 8.04 17.46
N ALA A 108 -0.82 9.18 18.16
CA ALA A 108 0.37 9.69 18.80
C ALA A 108 0.84 8.82 19.99
N ARG A 109 -0.06 8.06 20.62
CA ARG A 109 0.25 7.16 21.74
C ARG A 109 0.67 5.77 21.30
N MET A 110 0.44 5.41 20.04
CA MET A 110 0.85 4.13 19.49
C MET A 110 2.37 4.03 19.41
N PRO A 111 2.94 2.83 19.64
CA PRO A 111 4.31 2.54 19.25
C PRO A 111 4.56 2.95 17.79
N ARG A 112 5.76 3.43 17.50
CA ARG A 112 6.08 3.94 16.15
C ARG A 112 5.88 2.88 15.07
N VAL A 113 6.34 1.66 15.32
CA VAL A 113 6.17 0.54 14.40
C VAL A 113 4.70 0.25 14.13
N ASP A 114 3.87 0.18 15.18
CA ASP A 114 2.43 -0.11 15.06
C ASP A 114 1.72 0.98 14.24
N ARG A 115 2.05 2.25 14.48
CA ARG A 115 1.48 3.36 13.73
C ARG A 115 1.82 3.27 12.25
N ILE A 116 3.04 2.88 11.90
CA ILE A 116 3.47 2.73 10.52
C ILE A 116 2.82 1.52 9.88
N LEU A 117 2.75 0.39 10.59
CA LEU A 117 2.05 -0.81 10.12
C LEU A 117 0.55 -0.57 9.93
N ALA A 118 -0.08 0.21 10.83
CA ALA A 118 -1.47 0.61 10.67
C ALA A 118 -1.67 1.45 9.39
N ARG A 119 -0.78 2.43 9.11
CA ARG A 119 -0.83 3.22 7.87
C ARG A 119 -0.61 2.37 6.62
N LEU A 120 0.37 1.47 6.63
CA LEU A 120 0.64 0.54 5.53
C LEU A 120 -0.57 -0.36 5.27
N GLY A 121 -1.12 -0.99 6.31
CA GLY A 121 -2.28 -1.85 6.20
C GLY A 121 -3.53 -1.09 5.74
N ALA A 122 -3.80 0.09 6.29
CA ALA A 122 -4.92 0.93 5.86
C ALA A 122 -4.76 1.36 4.40
N PHE A 123 -3.54 1.73 3.96
CA PHE A 123 -3.28 2.06 2.56
C PHE A 123 -3.56 0.87 1.64
N GLU A 124 -3.05 -0.32 1.96
CA GLU A 124 -3.30 -1.51 1.13
C GLU A 124 -4.78 -1.87 1.08
N ILE A 125 -5.51 -1.79 2.20
CA ILE A 125 -6.95 -2.08 2.27
C ILE A 125 -7.75 -1.10 1.40
N LEU A 126 -7.43 0.19 1.44
CA LEU A 126 -8.24 1.25 0.82
C LEU A 126 -7.84 1.56 -0.63
N HIS A 127 -6.59 1.30 -1.01
CA HIS A 127 -6.01 1.81 -2.27
C HIS A 127 -5.35 0.73 -3.13
N THR A 128 -5.42 -0.55 -2.76
CA THR A 128 -4.83 -1.63 -3.57
C THR A 128 -5.77 -2.83 -3.69
N ASP A 129 -5.51 -3.70 -4.67
CA ASP A 129 -6.24 -4.95 -4.86
C ASP A 129 -5.76 -6.09 -3.95
N THR A 130 -4.85 -5.82 -3.02
CA THR A 130 -4.37 -6.84 -2.10
C THR A 130 -5.53 -7.38 -1.26
N PRO A 131 -5.72 -8.71 -1.17
CA PRO A 131 -6.77 -9.27 -0.35
C PRO A 131 -6.63 -8.87 1.12
N ASN A 132 -7.70 -8.36 1.74
CA ASN A 132 -7.69 -7.89 3.12
C ASN A 132 -7.12 -8.90 4.14
N PRO A 133 -7.44 -10.22 4.06
CA PRO A 133 -6.83 -11.20 4.97
C PRO A 133 -5.30 -11.27 4.85
N ALA A 134 -4.75 -11.12 3.63
CA ALA A 134 -3.31 -11.12 3.43
C ALA A 134 -2.67 -9.85 4.01
N VAL A 135 -3.31 -8.68 3.86
CA VAL A 135 -2.83 -7.44 4.47
C VAL A 135 -2.74 -7.56 5.98
N ILE A 136 -3.80 -8.08 6.61
CA ILE A 136 -3.84 -8.25 8.07
C ILE A 136 -2.78 -9.25 8.54
N SER A 137 -2.68 -10.42 7.90
CA SER A 137 -1.69 -11.46 8.26
C SER A 137 -0.26 -10.90 8.21
N GLU A 138 0.09 -10.20 7.15
CA GLU A 138 1.42 -9.59 6.99
C GLU A 138 1.70 -8.48 8.01
N ALA A 139 0.69 -7.66 8.33
CA ALA A 139 0.85 -6.64 9.37
C ALA A 139 1.08 -7.26 10.75
N ILE A 140 0.40 -8.36 11.05
CA ILE A 140 0.58 -9.13 12.28
C ILE A 140 1.99 -9.72 12.33
N GLU A 141 2.45 -10.43 11.29
CA GLU A 141 3.77 -11.03 11.23
C GLU A 141 4.88 -9.98 11.42
N LEU A 142 4.75 -8.81 10.78
CA LEU A 142 5.72 -7.73 10.96
C LEU A 142 5.66 -7.12 12.36
N SER A 143 4.48 -7.06 13.00
CA SER A 143 4.37 -6.56 14.37
C SER A 143 4.99 -7.51 15.40
N GLU A 144 4.86 -8.81 15.20
CA GLU A 144 5.49 -9.83 16.05
C GLU A 144 7.02 -9.79 15.94
N GLU A 145 7.56 -9.44 14.75
CA GLU A 145 9.02 -9.33 14.55
C GLU A 145 9.60 -8.01 15.09
N PHE A 146 8.85 -6.88 15.00
CA PHE A 146 9.41 -5.53 15.18
C PHE A 146 8.76 -4.69 16.29
N SER A 147 7.70 -5.17 16.94
CA SER A 147 7.00 -4.41 17.96
C SER A 147 6.80 -5.21 19.26
N THR A 148 5.69 -5.03 19.95
CA THR A 148 5.41 -5.65 21.24
C THR A 148 4.40 -6.79 21.11
N ASP A 149 4.36 -7.68 22.10
CA ASP A 149 3.43 -8.82 22.13
C ASP A 149 1.95 -8.40 22.02
N ASP A 150 1.60 -7.18 22.49
CA ASP A 150 0.25 -6.64 22.43
C ASP A 150 -0.08 -6.03 21.05
N SER A 151 0.89 -5.84 20.17
CA SER A 151 0.72 -5.16 18.89
C SER A 151 -0.08 -5.98 17.87
N ALA A 152 0.12 -7.28 17.82
CA ALA A 152 -0.56 -8.18 16.89
C ALA A 152 -2.09 -8.18 17.08
N PRO A 153 -2.66 -8.43 18.28
CA PRO A 153 -4.10 -8.36 18.48
C PRO A 153 -4.67 -6.95 18.29
N PHE A 154 -3.90 -5.92 18.65
CA PHE A 154 -4.30 -4.53 18.45
C PHE A 154 -4.43 -4.19 16.96
N LEU A 155 -3.41 -4.48 16.13
CA LEU A 155 -3.43 -4.23 14.68
C LEU A 155 -4.51 -5.04 13.97
N ASN A 156 -4.72 -6.30 14.37
CA ASN A 156 -5.83 -7.10 13.84
C ASN A 156 -7.18 -6.43 14.06
N GLY A 157 -7.43 -5.93 15.27
CA GLY A 157 -8.66 -5.20 15.61
C GLY A 157 -8.82 -3.91 14.84
N LEU A 158 -7.77 -3.09 14.79
CA LEU A 158 -7.77 -1.79 14.10
C LEU A 158 -7.96 -1.92 12.58
N LEU A 159 -7.20 -2.80 11.93
CA LEU A 159 -7.34 -3.03 10.48
C LEU A 159 -8.67 -3.71 10.13
N GLY A 160 -9.19 -4.58 11.01
CA GLY A 160 -10.54 -5.11 10.90
C GLY A 160 -11.62 -4.02 10.97
N ALA A 161 -11.44 -3.01 11.82
CA ALA A 161 -12.33 -1.86 11.88
C ALA A 161 -12.22 -0.99 10.61
N VAL A 162 -11.03 -0.80 10.04
CA VAL A 162 -10.86 -0.10 8.76
C VAL A 162 -11.63 -0.79 7.62
N ILE A 163 -11.63 -2.12 7.57
CA ILE A 163 -12.39 -2.89 6.56
C ILE A 163 -13.90 -2.70 6.76
N THR A 164 -14.36 -2.63 8.00
CA THR A 164 -15.80 -2.64 8.32
C THR A 164 -16.41 -1.25 8.31
N HIS A 165 -15.67 -0.24 8.75
CA HIS A 165 -16.15 1.12 9.00
C HIS A 165 -15.43 2.19 8.19
N GLY A 166 -14.32 1.84 7.53
CA GLY A 166 -13.60 2.74 6.65
C GLY A 166 -14.40 3.10 5.39
N PRO A 167 -13.96 4.11 4.64
CA PRO A 167 -14.56 4.44 3.34
C PRO A 167 -14.42 3.25 2.38
N ALA A 168 -15.38 3.12 1.44
CA ALA A 168 -15.27 2.16 0.36
C ALA A 168 -13.96 2.35 -0.41
N ARG A 169 -13.40 1.28 -0.97
CA ARG A 169 -12.21 1.37 -1.85
C ARG A 169 -12.41 2.44 -2.90
N VAL A 170 -11.34 3.15 -3.22
CA VAL A 170 -11.38 4.24 -4.22
C VAL A 170 -11.88 3.76 -5.58
N GLU A 171 -11.66 2.49 -5.92
CA GLU A 171 -12.15 1.88 -7.16
C GLU A 171 -13.65 1.57 -7.15
N ASP A 172 -14.27 1.46 -5.97
CA ASP A 172 -15.70 1.22 -5.81
C ASP A 172 -16.52 2.52 -5.83
N GLN A 173 -15.88 3.68 -5.91
CA GLN A 173 -16.58 4.95 -6.08
C GLN A 173 -16.91 5.15 -7.55
N PRO A 174 -18.22 5.33 -7.92
CA PRO A 174 -18.57 5.69 -9.26
C PRO A 174 -17.88 7.02 -9.59
N SER A 175 -17.14 7.05 -10.69
CA SER A 175 -16.48 8.27 -11.19
C SER A 175 -17.55 9.29 -11.54
N ASP A 176 -17.81 10.25 -10.67
CA ASP A 176 -18.70 11.39 -10.92
C ASP A 176 -18.16 12.39 -11.96
N ASP A 177 -17.04 12.09 -12.62
CA ASP A 177 -16.41 12.96 -13.62
C ASP A 177 -17.02 12.88 -15.03
N ALA A 178 -18.16 12.18 -15.20
CA ALA A 178 -18.82 12.10 -16.52
C ALA A 178 -19.93 13.17 -16.75
N ALA A 179 -20.16 14.08 -15.83
CA ALA A 179 -21.30 15.01 -15.91
C ALA A 179 -20.93 16.50 -15.80
N SER A 180 -19.84 16.97 -16.37
CA SER A 180 -19.59 18.42 -16.48
C SER A 180 -18.63 18.84 -17.59
N LEU A 181 -18.80 18.31 -18.79
CA LEU A 181 -18.25 18.93 -20.00
C LEU A 181 -19.38 19.36 -20.92
N THR A 182 -20.25 20.22 -20.40
CA THR A 182 -21.11 21.04 -21.27
C THR A 182 -20.32 22.34 -21.52
N CYS A 183 -19.62 22.39 -22.63
CA CYS A 183 -19.09 23.64 -23.17
C CYS A 183 -20.27 24.59 -23.40
N PRO A 184 -20.29 25.81 -22.85
CA PRO A 184 -21.21 26.82 -23.35
C PRO A 184 -20.79 27.22 -24.76
N ALA A 185 -21.71 27.14 -25.69
CA ALA A 185 -21.58 27.65 -27.05
C ALA A 185 -21.19 29.13 -27.03
N PRO A 186 -20.31 29.58 -27.94
CA PRO A 186 -20.02 31.00 -28.06
C PRO A 186 -21.27 31.72 -28.69
N ASP A 187 -21.93 32.53 -27.87
CA ASP A 187 -22.93 33.47 -28.35
C ASP A 187 -22.22 34.50 -29.23
N GLY A 188 -22.60 34.43 -30.52
CA GLY A 188 -22.25 35.43 -31.49
C GLY A 188 -23.12 36.68 -31.29
N GLY A 189 -22.51 37.77 -30.92
CA GLY A 189 -23.12 39.08 -30.80
C GLY A 189 -22.10 40.14 -31.14
N SER A 190 -21.99 40.43 -32.43
CA SER A 190 -21.33 41.62 -32.99
C SER A 190 -21.99 42.88 -32.45
N GLU A 191 -21.23 43.79 -31.89
CA GLU A 191 -21.44 45.22 -32.08
C GLU A 191 -20.20 46.00 -31.66
N GLN A 192 -19.46 46.47 -32.64
CA GLN A 192 -18.41 47.46 -32.50
C GLN A 192 -19.03 48.86 -32.57
N PRO A 193 -18.87 49.76 -31.61
CA PRO A 193 -19.18 51.19 -31.79
C PRO A 193 -18.04 51.86 -32.57
N PRO A 194 -18.35 52.93 -33.33
CA PRO A 194 -17.45 53.54 -34.27
C PRO A 194 -16.36 54.38 -33.57
N ILE A 195 -15.17 54.31 -34.18
CA ILE A 195 -14.01 55.13 -33.84
C ILE A 195 -14.26 56.56 -34.35
N THR A 196 -14.39 57.50 -33.45
CA THR A 196 -14.29 58.93 -33.81
C THR A 196 -12.85 59.35 -33.66
N VAL A 197 -12.22 59.67 -34.75
CA VAL A 197 -11.00 60.46 -34.84
C VAL A 197 -11.36 61.93 -34.82
N ASP A 198 -10.95 62.65 -33.81
CA ASP A 198 -10.80 64.12 -33.79
C ASP A 198 -9.37 64.39 -33.36
N ASP A 199 -8.62 64.73 -34.25
CA ASP A 199 -8.19 66.00 -34.89
C ASP A 199 -7.19 66.80 -33.98
N VAL A 200 -6.06 66.87 -34.55
CA VAL A 200 -4.90 67.76 -34.51
C VAL A 200 -5.15 69.12 -33.92
N GLY A 201 -4.19 69.61 -33.17
CA GLY A 201 -4.07 71.02 -32.92
C GLY A 201 -2.90 71.43 -32.06
N SER A 202 -1.83 71.92 -32.75
CA SER A 202 -0.78 72.88 -32.36
C SER A 202 0.26 72.47 -31.34
#